data_ba2bd877b34c3c462adc5447a2196fba
#
_entry.id   ba2bd877b34c3c462adc5447a2196fba
#
_cell.length_a   1.000
_cell.length_b   1.000
_cell.length_c   1.000
_cell.angle_alpha   90.00
_cell.angle_beta   90.00
_cell.angle_gamma   90.00
#
_symmetry.space_group_name_H-M   'P 1'
#
loop_
_entity.id
_entity.type
_entity.pdbx_description
1 polymer ?
#
loop_
_entity_poly.entity_id
_entity_poly.type
_entity_poly.pdbx_seq_one_letter_code
_entity_poly.pdbx_strand_id
1 'polypeptide(L)'
;MASIPEAYHDLFEKRTFAHFATMTPEGFPHVTPVWVDYDPDVDRVLVNTAQGRRKERNAARNPKVGVSMVDPDDPYRYCSVTGEVTAMTEDGAEDHIDALAGRYMDLDEYPNYDSDRGPRVVIEIEPREVVTA
;
A
#
# COMPACT_ATOMS: atom_id res chain seq x y z
N MET A 1 17.51 -0.15 10.94
CA MET A 1 16.71 -0.30 9.74
C MET A 1 15.51 -1.21 10.05
N ALA A 2 14.32 -0.76 9.73
CA ALA A 2 13.11 -1.51 10.03
C ALA A 2 12.75 -2.42 8.86
N SER A 3 12.27 -3.62 9.17
CA SER A 3 11.73 -4.54 8.17
C SER A 3 10.49 -5.21 8.73
N ILE A 4 9.66 -5.77 7.86
CA ILE A 4 8.47 -6.51 8.31
C ILE A 4 8.93 -7.86 8.84
N PRO A 5 8.62 -8.20 10.11
CA PRO A 5 8.99 -9.52 10.63
C PRO A 5 8.35 -10.63 9.80
N GLU A 6 9.11 -11.68 9.55
CA GLU A 6 8.66 -12.80 8.71
C GLU A 6 7.35 -13.40 9.19
N ALA A 7 7.13 -13.43 10.51
CA ALA A 7 5.89 -13.94 11.09
C ALA A 7 4.64 -13.14 10.70
N TYR A 8 4.81 -11.96 10.10
CA TYR A 8 3.70 -11.09 9.67
C TYR A 8 3.61 -10.93 8.15
N HIS A 9 4.46 -11.62 7.38
CA HIS A 9 4.42 -11.57 5.92
C HIS A 9 3.10 -12.09 5.35
N ASP A 10 2.43 -13.00 6.07
CA ASP A 10 1.13 -13.53 5.66
C ASP A 10 0.06 -12.46 5.53
N LEU A 11 0.18 -11.35 6.27
CA LEU A 11 -0.77 -10.23 6.16
C LEU A 11 -0.75 -9.60 4.75
N PHE A 12 0.37 -9.72 4.05
CA PHE A 12 0.51 -9.21 2.68
C PHE A 12 0.15 -10.26 1.62
N GLU A 13 -0.19 -11.47 2.04
CA GLU A 13 -0.58 -12.57 1.14
C GLU A 13 -2.07 -12.86 1.21
N LYS A 14 -2.71 -12.47 2.31
CA LYS A 14 -4.16 -12.58 2.53
C LYS A 14 -4.89 -11.40 1.89
N ARG A 15 -6.22 -11.42 1.95
CA ARG A 15 -7.08 -10.30 1.54
C ARG A 15 -7.17 -9.26 2.65
N THR A 16 -6.04 -8.78 3.10
CA THR A 16 -5.93 -7.81 4.19
C THR A 16 -6.09 -6.40 3.63
N PHE A 17 -7.07 -5.65 4.13
CA PHE A 17 -7.16 -4.24 3.81
C PHE A 17 -6.24 -3.46 4.74
N ALA A 18 -5.41 -2.62 4.15
CA ALA A 18 -4.55 -1.72 4.90
C ALA A 18 -5.20 -0.33 4.95
N HIS A 19 -4.92 0.40 6.01
CA HIS A 19 -5.27 1.82 6.10
C HIS A 19 -4.01 2.61 5.78
N PHE A 20 -4.06 3.37 4.70
CA PHE A 20 -2.92 4.12 4.18
C PHE A 20 -3.11 5.60 4.51
N ALA A 21 -2.16 6.15 5.27
CA ALA A 21 -2.19 7.53 5.72
C ALA A 21 -1.15 8.36 4.96
N THR A 22 -1.62 9.45 4.37
CA THR A 22 -0.78 10.45 3.69
C THR A 22 -1.14 11.83 4.22
N MET A 23 -0.26 12.82 4.02
CA MET A 23 -0.50 14.17 4.53
C MET A 23 -1.08 15.08 3.47
N THR A 24 -2.14 15.79 3.82
CA THR A 24 -2.73 16.81 2.95
C THR A 24 -1.85 18.07 2.94
N PRO A 25 -2.03 18.98 1.95
CA PRO A 25 -1.29 20.26 1.95
C PRO A 25 -1.52 21.09 3.21
N GLU A 26 -2.69 20.95 3.85
CA GLU A 26 -3.05 21.66 5.07
C GLU A 26 -2.51 21.03 6.34
N GLY A 27 -1.82 19.88 6.22
CA GLY A 27 -1.22 19.22 7.37
C GLY A 27 -2.11 18.23 8.10
N PHE A 28 -3.25 17.85 7.51
CA PHE A 28 -4.10 16.81 8.07
C PHE A 28 -3.74 15.44 7.50
N PRO A 29 -3.80 14.38 8.30
CA PRO A 29 -3.67 13.03 7.77
C PRO A 29 -4.92 12.66 6.97
N HIS A 30 -4.71 12.09 5.78
CA HIS A 30 -5.76 11.54 4.93
C HIS A 30 -5.60 10.03 4.96
N VAL A 31 -6.63 9.31 5.41
CA VAL A 31 -6.57 7.86 5.63
C VAL A 31 -7.64 7.17 4.81
N THR A 32 -7.23 6.18 3.99
CA THR A 32 -8.16 5.38 3.20
C THR A 32 -7.78 3.91 3.25
N PRO A 33 -8.76 2.98 3.14
CA PRO A 33 -8.45 1.58 2.99
C PRO A 33 -7.90 1.30 1.59
N VAL A 34 -6.89 0.45 1.51
CA VAL A 34 -6.23 0.08 0.26
C VAL A 34 -5.89 -1.40 0.27
N TRP A 35 -5.66 -1.96 -0.91
CA TRP A 35 -4.97 -3.23 -1.05
C TRP A 35 -3.49 -2.99 -0.81
N VAL A 36 -2.78 -3.98 -0.27
CA VAL A 36 -1.38 -3.83 0.11
C VAL A 36 -0.57 -5.03 -0.35
N ASP A 37 0.68 -4.79 -0.68
CA ASP A 37 1.62 -5.83 -1.04
C ASP A 37 2.98 -5.55 -0.40
N TYR A 38 3.87 -6.51 -0.45
CA TYR A 38 5.18 -6.39 0.15
C TYR A 38 6.20 -7.13 -0.70
N ASP A 39 7.34 -6.49 -0.94
CA ASP A 39 8.47 -7.11 -1.62
C ASP A 39 9.56 -7.38 -0.57
N PRO A 40 9.72 -8.66 -0.14
CA PRO A 40 10.69 -8.99 0.90
C PRO A 40 12.15 -8.90 0.44
N ASP A 41 12.39 -8.93 -0.87
CA ASP A 41 13.76 -8.86 -1.40
C ASP A 41 14.39 -7.50 -1.19
N VAL A 42 13.58 -6.45 -1.14
CA VAL A 42 14.06 -5.07 -0.98
C VAL A 42 13.42 -4.34 0.22
N ASP A 43 12.61 -5.04 1.02
CA ASP A 43 11.90 -4.47 2.18
C ASP A 43 11.06 -3.25 1.79
N ARG A 44 10.16 -3.43 0.82
CA ARG A 44 9.25 -2.35 0.41
C ARG A 44 7.81 -2.78 0.57
N VAL A 45 7.03 -1.94 1.26
CA VAL A 45 5.57 -2.05 1.28
C VAL A 45 5.07 -1.36 0.02
N LEU A 46 4.14 -2.00 -0.68
CA LEU A 46 3.67 -1.55 -1.98
C LEU A 46 2.19 -1.22 -1.92
N VAL A 47 1.84 -0.03 -2.39
CA VAL A 47 0.44 0.41 -2.56
C VAL A 47 0.25 0.79 -4.02
N ASN A 48 -0.77 0.25 -4.66
CA ASN A 48 -1.08 0.56 -6.05
C ASN A 48 -2.26 1.54 -6.10
N THR A 49 -2.11 2.61 -6.86
CA THR A 49 -3.16 3.61 -7.05
C THR A 49 -3.07 4.19 -8.46
N ALA A 50 -3.93 5.14 -8.77
CA ALA A 50 -3.89 5.83 -10.05
C ALA A 50 -3.38 7.26 -9.86
N GLN A 51 -2.62 7.74 -10.83
CA GLN A 51 -2.15 9.11 -10.87
C GLN A 51 -3.34 10.08 -10.85
N GLY A 52 -3.23 11.14 -10.06
CA GLY A 52 -4.30 12.13 -9.90
C GLY A 52 -5.20 11.88 -8.70
N ARG A 53 -5.19 10.70 -8.09
CA ARG A 53 -5.92 10.45 -6.85
C ARG A 53 -5.28 11.22 -5.69
N ARG A 54 -6.10 11.53 -4.67
CA ARG A 54 -5.63 12.34 -3.53
C ARG A 54 -4.42 11.71 -2.83
N LYS A 55 -4.46 10.40 -2.56
CA LYS A 55 -3.35 9.71 -1.88
C LYS A 55 -2.07 9.73 -2.71
N GLU A 56 -2.19 9.65 -4.03
CA GLU A 56 -1.03 9.72 -4.93
C GLU A 56 -0.41 11.13 -4.89
N ARG A 57 -1.23 12.17 -5.01
CA ARG A 57 -0.74 13.56 -4.95
C ARG A 57 -0.13 13.88 -3.59
N ASN A 58 -0.76 13.40 -2.50
CA ASN A 58 -0.24 13.60 -1.15
C ASN A 58 1.13 12.92 -0.99
N ALA A 59 1.26 11.66 -1.42
CA ALA A 59 2.51 10.90 -1.31
C ALA A 59 3.62 11.49 -2.17
N ALA A 60 3.27 12.01 -3.36
CA ALA A 60 4.24 12.67 -4.23
C ALA A 60 4.79 13.95 -3.62
N ARG A 61 3.95 14.69 -2.87
CA ARG A 61 4.36 15.94 -2.24
C ARG A 61 5.08 15.73 -0.92
N ASN A 62 4.63 14.76 -0.12
CA ASN A 62 5.20 14.46 1.19
C ASN A 62 5.45 12.96 1.30
N PRO A 63 6.72 12.51 1.34
CA PRO A 63 7.02 11.09 1.34
C PRO A 63 6.75 10.38 2.67
N LYS A 64 6.45 11.10 3.73
CA LYS A 64 6.18 10.51 5.04
C LYS A 64 4.76 9.96 5.08
N VAL A 65 4.64 8.65 5.30
CA VAL A 65 3.37 7.93 5.22
C VAL A 65 3.25 6.91 6.33
N GLY A 66 2.04 6.41 6.53
CA GLY A 66 1.76 5.33 7.46
C GLY A 66 0.86 4.27 6.82
N VAL A 67 1.05 3.02 7.21
CA VAL A 67 0.24 1.90 6.73
C VAL A 67 -0.05 1.00 7.92
N SER A 68 -1.32 0.71 8.16
CA SER A 68 -1.73 -0.16 9.26
C SER A 68 -2.62 -1.29 8.73
N MET A 69 -2.31 -2.52 9.13
CA MET A 69 -3.03 -3.72 8.71
C MET A 69 -3.46 -4.52 9.91
N VAL A 70 -4.74 -4.92 9.93
CA VAL A 70 -5.28 -5.84 10.93
C VAL A 70 -5.51 -7.18 10.24
N ASP A 71 -5.10 -8.27 10.90
CA ASP A 71 -5.32 -9.61 10.38
C ASP A 71 -6.83 -9.84 10.21
N PRO A 72 -7.31 -10.19 9.00
CA PRO A 72 -8.73 -10.42 8.77
C PRO A 72 -9.28 -11.62 9.55
N ASP A 73 -8.42 -12.52 10.02
CA ASP A 73 -8.81 -13.70 10.79
C ASP A 73 -8.66 -13.50 12.30
N ASP A 74 -7.94 -12.45 12.73
CA ASP A 74 -7.71 -12.17 14.15
C ASP A 74 -7.58 -10.65 14.34
N PRO A 75 -8.62 -9.97 14.81
CA PRO A 75 -8.63 -8.50 14.90
C PRO A 75 -7.65 -7.93 15.95
N TYR A 76 -7.05 -8.76 16.77
CA TYR A 76 -6.05 -8.34 17.77
C TYR A 76 -4.62 -8.49 17.26
N ARG A 77 -4.44 -9.08 16.08
CA ARG A 77 -3.14 -9.24 15.45
C ARG A 77 -2.99 -8.19 14.35
N TYR A 78 -1.94 -7.35 14.44
CA TYR A 78 -1.76 -6.28 13.48
C TYR A 78 -0.29 -5.98 13.20
N CYS A 79 -0.05 -5.29 12.09
CA CYS A 79 1.23 -4.73 11.73
C CYS A 79 1.02 -3.26 11.33
N SER A 80 1.74 -2.37 11.95
CA SER A 80 1.69 -0.94 11.66
C SER A 80 3.07 -0.46 11.22
N VAL A 81 3.11 0.26 10.11
CA VAL A 81 4.36 0.73 9.51
C VAL A 81 4.33 2.24 9.37
N THR A 82 5.35 2.88 9.90
CA THR A 82 5.66 4.28 9.58
C THR A 82 6.81 4.24 8.58
N GLY A 83 6.70 4.95 7.47
CA GLY A 83 7.71 4.83 6.42
C GLY A 83 7.81 6.04 5.53
N GLU A 84 8.67 5.90 4.53
CA GLU A 84 8.89 6.95 3.52
C GLU A 84 8.73 6.36 2.13
N VAL A 85 8.04 7.11 1.27
CA VAL A 85 7.94 6.78 -0.16
C VAL A 85 9.31 6.97 -0.80
N THR A 86 9.85 5.92 -1.39
CA THR A 86 11.15 5.95 -2.07
C THR A 86 11.02 6.00 -3.58
N ALA A 87 9.89 5.56 -4.13
CA ALA A 87 9.63 5.57 -5.56
C ALA A 87 8.13 5.52 -5.83
N MET A 88 7.73 6.07 -6.96
CA MET A 88 6.37 5.97 -7.49
C MET A 88 6.53 5.60 -8.98
N THR A 89 6.22 4.35 -9.31
CA THR A 89 6.59 3.74 -10.59
C THR A 89 5.36 3.39 -11.41
N GLU A 90 5.30 3.88 -12.64
CA GLU A 90 4.26 3.49 -13.60
C GLU A 90 4.56 2.15 -14.24
N ASP A 91 5.84 1.86 -14.47
CA ASP A 91 6.29 0.64 -15.11
C ASP A 91 5.91 -0.59 -14.26
N GLY A 92 5.17 -1.52 -14.88
CA GLY A 92 4.68 -2.72 -14.20
C GLY A 92 3.48 -2.50 -13.28
N ALA A 93 2.96 -1.27 -13.16
CA ALA A 93 1.87 -0.97 -12.24
C ALA A 93 0.54 -1.62 -12.64
N GLU A 94 0.28 -1.77 -13.94
CA GLU A 94 -0.93 -2.45 -14.42
C GLU A 94 -0.87 -3.96 -14.12
N ASP A 95 0.27 -4.59 -14.39
CA ASP A 95 0.44 -6.00 -14.04
C ASP A 95 0.31 -6.21 -12.53
N HIS A 96 0.81 -5.29 -11.74
CA HIS A 96 0.73 -5.35 -10.29
C HIS A 96 -0.72 -5.24 -9.79
N ILE A 97 -1.51 -4.27 -10.31
CA ILE A 97 -2.90 -4.15 -9.87
C ILE A 97 -3.75 -5.34 -10.35
N ASP A 98 -3.44 -5.91 -11.52
CA ASP A 98 -4.11 -7.11 -11.98
C ASP A 98 -3.81 -8.31 -11.07
N ALA A 99 -2.57 -8.46 -10.62
CA ALA A 99 -2.18 -9.49 -9.66
C ALA A 99 -2.90 -9.30 -8.32
N LEU A 100 -3.04 -8.06 -7.86
CA LEU A 100 -3.80 -7.75 -6.65
C LEU A 100 -5.29 -8.05 -6.83
N ALA A 101 -5.86 -7.77 -8.00
CA ALA A 101 -7.24 -8.13 -8.29
C ALA A 101 -7.46 -9.64 -8.23
N GLY A 102 -6.47 -10.42 -8.63
CA GLY A 102 -6.49 -11.87 -8.46
C GLY A 102 -6.53 -12.28 -7.00
N ARG A 103 -5.73 -11.66 -6.17
CA ARG A 103 -5.69 -11.95 -4.72
C ARG A 103 -6.96 -11.52 -4.00
N TYR A 104 -7.43 -10.30 -4.25
CA TYR A 104 -8.52 -9.69 -3.48
C TYR A 104 -9.91 -10.00 -4.03
N MET A 105 -10.04 -10.27 -5.34
CA MET A 105 -11.33 -10.40 -6.02
C MET A 105 -11.51 -11.66 -6.84
N ASP A 106 -10.48 -12.52 -6.96
CA ASP A 106 -10.46 -13.68 -7.86
C ASP A 106 -10.71 -13.31 -9.32
N LEU A 107 -10.20 -12.17 -9.77
CA LEU A 107 -10.33 -11.70 -11.14
C LEU A 107 -8.98 -11.74 -11.86
N ASP A 108 -9.01 -11.98 -13.18
CA ASP A 108 -7.80 -11.99 -14.00
C ASP A 108 -7.27 -10.58 -14.25
N GLU A 109 -8.16 -9.58 -14.17
CA GLU A 109 -7.87 -8.19 -14.48
C GLU A 109 -8.57 -7.28 -13.49
N TYR A 110 -7.93 -6.14 -13.20
CA TYR A 110 -8.55 -5.10 -12.39
C TYR A 110 -9.78 -4.54 -13.12
N PRO A 111 -10.98 -4.51 -12.49
CA PRO A 111 -12.22 -4.20 -13.20
C PRO A 111 -12.50 -2.71 -13.38
N ASN A 112 -11.75 -1.81 -12.71
CA ASN A 112 -12.10 -0.39 -12.62
C ASN A 112 -11.13 0.55 -13.32
N TYR A 113 -10.44 0.09 -14.37
CA TYR A 113 -9.54 0.94 -15.16
C TYR A 113 -10.26 2.18 -15.72
N ASP A 114 -11.53 2.03 -16.10
CA ASP A 114 -12.31 3.12 -16.69
C ASP A 114 -12.54 4.30 -15.75
N SER A 115 -12.42 4.08 -14.42
CA SER A 115 -12.58 5.14 -13.44
C SER A 115 -11.30 5.90 -13.16
N ASP A 116 -10.16 5.44 -13.69
CA ASP A 116 -8.88 6.08 -13.49
C ASP A 116 -8.72 7.31 -14.38
N ARG A 117 -8.17 8.38 -13.82
CA ARG A 117 -7.91 9.63 -14.54
C ARG A 117 -6.51 9.71 -15.10
N GLY A 118 -5.67 8.75 -14.77
CA GLY A 118 -4.29 8.70 -15.18
C GLY A 118 -3.77 7.29 -15.05
N PRO A 119 -2.48 7.07 -15.38
CA PRO A 119 -1.91 5.73 -15.29
C PRO A 119 -1.86 5.21 -13.87
N ARG A 120 -1.85 3.89 -13.74
CA ARG A 120 -1.59 3.23 -12.46
C ARG A 120 -0.15 3.50 -12.03
N VAL A 121 0.07 3.59 -10.72
CA VAL A 121 1.40 3.73 -10.14
C VAL A 121 1.53 2.82 -8.93
N VAL A 122 2.72 2.26 -8.74
CA VAL A 122 3.10 1.55 -7.52
C VAL A 122 3.84 2.53 -6.63
N ILE A 123 3.31 2.75 -5.43
CA ILE A 123 3.98 3.55 -4.40
C ILE A 123 4.83 2.59 -3.58
N GLU A 124 6.15 2.79 -3.60
CA GLU A 124 7.10 1.96 -2.87
C GLU A 124 7.47 2.66 -1.57
N ILE A 125 7.23 1.99 -0.45
CA ILE A 125 7.40 2.56 0.88
C ILE A 125 8.49 1.80 1.61
N GLU A 126 9.53 2.52 2.04
CA GLU A 126 10.58 1.96 2.89
C GLU A 126 10.13 2.05 4.35
N PRO A 127 10.02 0.91 5.06
CA PRO A 127 9.68 0.95 6.47
C PRO A 127 10.76 1.64 7.30
N ARG A 128 10.34 2.53 8.19
CA ARG A 128 11.22 3.21 9.15
C ARG A 128 10.99 2.70 10.56
N GLU A 129 9.72 2.44 10.91
CA GLU A 129 9.34 1.87 12.18
C GLU A 129 8.23 0.87 11.94
N VAL A 130 8.33 -0.30 12.57
CA VAL A 130 7.32 -1.35 12.47
C VAL A 130 6.88 -1.74 13.87
N VAL A 131 5.57 -1.70 14.12
CA VAL A 131 4.96 -2.11 15.38
C VAL A 131 4.01 -3.27 15.10
N THR A 132 4.17 -4.34 15.85
CA THR A 132 3.35 -5.55 15.67
C THR A 132 2.72 -5.99 16.99
N ALA A 133 1.64 -6.68 16.88
CA ALA A 133 0.99 -7.31 18.02
C ALA A 133 0.34 -8.65 17.63
#